data_dc41bf7dd0866d985d80a7d23f742029
#
_entry.id   dc41bf7dd0866d985d80a7d23f742029
#
_cell.length_a   1.000
_cell.length_b   1.000
_cell.length_c   1.000
_cell.angle_alpha   90.00
_cell.angle_beta   90.00
_cell.angle_gamma   90.00
#
_symmetry.space_group_name_H-M   'P 1'
#
loop_
_entity.id
_entity.type
_entity.pdbx_description
1 polymer ?
#
loop_
_entity_poly.entity_id
_entity_poly.type
_entity_poly.pdbx_seq_one_letter_code
_entity_poly.pdbx_strand_id
1 'polypeptide(L)'
;MPKVIIAGGGVHGTFLSHALTRTGALDMDDIIVLDPHQEALAEWDRLTSATGMRYLRSPSSHNLDVDFHAQRRFAQELGYAGPAATKERTDRDASSSSLPPFIPPYARPSLELFNAHARHLIRREGLHRMRRRGRLRAVDARPERITVLTDSETLEADYLILAVGRPSPPYIPTWARGLSDRRVIHVFDPGFSRQEVSAARRPVIIGGGTTAVQLACSVARSGAPEEVILLTRNDVRVRQFDSEPCYIGPRCLSSFLASSDPAHRRRLVDHARYPGSIPPDVAEALAEQPRVQLIRDEVLRAEIDTTTDMGIRLQSAGNAGPVITDRAVLATGFGNEVPPAPLIARLARSHRLPTGPRGYPVPDAFLRWHPRIMVCGALAELELGPAAPNIIGAHLAARRLVPFFREGEAPPYPRLAWTALTHHLTPA
;
A
#
# COMPACT_ATOMS: atom_id res chain seq x y z
N MET A 1 -1.45 -11.65 -29.65
CA MET A 1 -0.55 -11.78 -28.48
C MET A 1 -0.58 -10.45 -27.76
N PRO A 2 -0.78 -10.41 -26.45
CA PRO A 2 -0.78 -9.14 -25.72
C PRO A 2 0.57 -8.43 -25.83
N LYS A 3 0.55 -7.12 -25.87
CA LYS A 3 1.78 -6.31 -25.84
C LYS A 3 2.39 -6.28 -24.44
N VAL A 4 1.54 -6.26 -23.38
CA VAL A 4 2.03 -6.15 -22.02
C VAL A 4 1.30 -7.07 -21.05
N ILE A 5 2.06 -7.70 -20.14
CA ILE A 5 1.55 -8.33 -18.94
C ILE A 5 1.87 -7.42 -17.76
N ILE A 6 0.86 -7.03 -16.98
CA ILE A 6 1.00 -6.32 -15.72
C ILE A 6 0.88 -7.35 -14.60
N ALA A 7 1.96 -7.69 -13.92
CA ALA A 7 1.94 -8.65 -12.82
C ALA A 7 1.61 -7.94 -11.51
N GLY A 8 0.38 -8.15 -11.02
CA GLY A 8 -0.22 -7.55 -9.84
C GLY A 8 -1.43 -6.68 -10.18
N GLY A 9 -2.62 -7.08 -9.74
CA GLY A 9 -3.90 -6.38 -9.93
C GLY A 9 -4.34 -5.57 -8.70
N GLY A 10 -3.38 -5.12 -7.88
CA GLY A 10 -3.60 -4.17 -6.79
C GLY A 10 -3.73 -2.73 -7.29
N VAL A 11 -3.53 -1.75 -6.39
CA VAL A 11 -3.65 -0.31 -6.68
C VAL A 11 -2.84 0.11 -7.91
N HIS A 12 -1.57 -0.27 -8.00
CA HIS A 12 -0.70 0.11 -9.10
C HIS A 12 -1.10 -0.54 -10.43
N GLY A 13 -1.34 -1.84 -10.44
CA GLY A 13 -1.72 -2.54 -11.67
C GLY A 13 -3.08 -2.10 -12.21
N THR A 14 -4.05 -1.87 -11.32
CA THR A 14 -5.37 -1.33 -11.70
C THR A 14 -5.25 0.08 -12.27
N PHE A 15 -4.49 0.97 -11.62
CA PHE A 15 -4.28 2.32 -12.13
C PHE A 15 -3.56 2.31 -13.49
N LEU A 16 -2.47 1.52 -13.62
CA LEU A 16 -1.70 1.46 -14.86
C LEU A 16 -2.50 0.90 -16.02
N SER A 17 -3.29 -0.18 -15.81
CA SER A 17 -4.16 -0.70 -16.86
C SER A 17 -5.18 0.35 -17.33
N HIS A 18 -5.79 1.11 -16.40
CA HIS A 18 -6.66 2.23 -16.73
C HIS A 18 -5.92 3.34 -17.47
N ALA A 19 -4.76 3.78 -16.97
CA ALA A 19 -4.02 4.88 -17.59
C ALA A 19 -3.56 4.55 -19.01
N LEU A 20 -3.07 3.34 -19.26
CA LEU A 20 -2.60 2.90 -20.57
C LEU A 20 -3.76 2.85 -21.60
N THR A 21 -4.93 2.35 -21.19
CA THR A 21 -6.09 2.29 -22.08
C THR A 21 -6.74 3.66 -22.27
N ARG A 22 -6.92 4.41 -21.18
CA ARG A 22 -7.62 5.70 -21.20
C ARG A 22 -6.89 6.78 -22.02
N THR A 23 -5.56 6.70 -22.08
CA THR A 23 -4.72 7.62 -22.87
C THR A 23 -4.52 7.15 -24.31
N GLY A 24 -5.07 6.01 -24.72
CA GLY A 24 -4.86 5.43 -26.04
C GLY A 24 -3.43 4.94 -26.29
N ALA A 25 -2.64 4.72 -25.22
CA ALA A 25 -1.29 4.15 -25.35
C ALA A 25 -1.33 2.67 -25.73
N LEU A 26 -2.33 1.95 -25.26
CA LEU A 26 -2.59 0.54 -25.58
C LEU A 26 -4.10 0.29 -25.62
N ASP A 27 -4.53 -0.67 -26.42
CA ASP A 27 -5.89 -1.18 -26.40
C ASP A 27 -6.06 -2.20 -25.25
N MET A 28 -7.32 -2.44 -24.86
CA MET A 28 -7.61 -3.40 -23.78
C MET A 28 -7.11 -4.82 -24.10
N ASP A 29 -7.20 -5.21 -25.35
CA ASP A 29 -6.78 -6.55 -25.82
C ASP A 29 -5.24 -6.73 -25.85
N ASP A 30 -4.52 -5.61 -25.78
CA ASP A 30 -3.04 -5.60 -25.66
C ASP A 30 -2.56 -5.84 -24.22
N ILE A 31 -3.45 -5.83 -23.22
CA ILE A 31 -3.08 -5.87 -21.81
C ILE A 31 -3.64 -7.12 -21.10
N ILE A 32 -2.76 -7.83 -20.39
CA ILE A 32 -3.15 -8.81 -19.38
C ILE A 32 -2.74 -8.30 -18.00
N VAL A 33 -3.69 -8.23 -17.06
CA VAL A 33 -3.41 -7.98 -15.64
C VAL A 33 -3.42 -9.33 -14.91
N LEU A 34 -2.24 -9.86 -14.64
CA LEU A 34 -2.05 -11.14 -13.96
C LEU A 34 -2.06 -10.96 -12.44
N ASP A 35 -2.96 -11.61 -11.73
CA ASP A 35 -3.06 -11.55 -10.27
C ASP A 35 -3.52 -12.89 -9.68
N PRO A 36 -3.03 -13.32 -8.51
CA PRO A 36 -3.49 -14.55 -7.87
C PRO A 36 -4.94 -14.49 -7.40
N HIS A 37 -5.51 -13.30 -7.21
CA HIS A 37 -6.90 -13.12 -6.79
C HIS A 37 -7.82 -12.92 -7.98
N GLN A 38 -9.07 -13.41 -7.86
CA GLN A 38 -10.10 -13.22 -8.88
C GLN A 38 -10.48 -11.76 -9.02
N GLU A 39 -10.67 -11.06 -7.90
CA GLU A 39 -11.13 -9.68 -7.87
C GLU A 39 -9.95 -8.69 -7.87
N ALA A 40 -10.16 -7.56 -8.53
CA ALA A 40 -9.23 -6.44 -8.44
C ALA A 40 -9.19 -5.89 -7.01
N LEU A 41 -8.03 -5.43 -6.58
CA LEU A 41 -7.83 -4.84 -5.26
C LEU A 41 -8.07 -5.80 -4.07
N ALA A 42 -8.19 -7.11 -4.27
CA ALA A 42 -8.48 -8.07 -3.20
C ALA A 42 -7.47 -7.98 -2.04
N GLU A 43 -6.18 -7.86 -2.35
CA GLU A 43 -5.15 -7.69 -1.31
C GLU A 43 -5.25 -6.32 -0.61
N TRP A 44 -5.61 -5.26 -1.33
CA TRP A 44 -5.91 -3.95 -0.74
C TRP A 44 -7.07 -4.05 0.24
N ASP A 45 -8.17 -4.66 -0.16
CA ASP A 45 -9.36 -4.85 0.69
C ASP A 45 -9.01 -5.68 1.93
N ARG A 46 -8.24 -6.75 1.77
CA ARG A 46 -7.78 -7.60 2.87
C ARG A 46 -6.94 -6.82 3.89
N LEU A 47 -5.93 -6.07 3.42
CA LEU A 47 -5.02 -5.32 4.29
C LEU A 47 -5.72 -4.16 5.00
N THR A 48 -6.59 -3.42 4.31
CA THR A 48 -7.29 -2.28 4.89
C THR A 48 -8.38 -2.70 5.86
N SER A 49 -9.11 -3.77 5.56
CA SER A 49 -10.14 -4.31 6.46
C SER A 49 -9.53 -4.90 7.74
N ALA A 50 -8.34 -5.51 7.66
CA ALA A 50 -7.65 -6.05 8.83
C ALA A 50 -7.37 -4.95 9.89
N THR A 51 -7.03 -3.74 9.45
CA THR A 51 -6.66 -2.65 10.36
C THR A 51 -7.86 -1.87 10.93
N GLY A 52 -9.04 -1.99 10.31
CA GLY A 52 -10.19 -1.14 10.65
C GLY A 52 -9.99 0.33 10.22
N MET A 53 -9.24 0.54 9.13
CA MET A 53 -9.02 1.86 8.54
C MET A 53 -10.35 2.56 8.22
N ARG A 54 -10.49 3.81 8.66
CA ARG A 54 -11.66 4.64 8.37
C ARG A 54 -11.42 5.60 7.21
N TYR A 55 -10.27 6.25 7.21
CA TYR A 55 -9.87 7.25 6.22
C TYR A 55 -8.49 6.94 5.64
N LEU A 56 -8.32 7.25 4.38
CA LEU A 56 -7.01 7.20 3.76
C LEU A 56 -6.12 8.32 4.31
N ARG A 57 -4.82 8.07 4.33
CA ARG A 57 -3.82 9.09 4.60
C ARG A 57 -3.61 10.02 3.39
N SER A 58 -3.85 9.48 2.21
CA SER A 58 -3.71 10.17 0.92
C SER A 58 -4.88 11.11 0.63
N PRO A 59 -4.65 12.24 -0.05
CA PRO A 59 -5.71 13.12 -0.55
C PRO A 59 -6.64 12.43 -1.55
N SER A 60 -7.83 12.99 -1.77
CA SER A 60 -8.78 12.53 -2.80
C SER A 60 -8.25 12.59 -4.23
N SER A 61 -7.25 13.44 -4.48
CA SER A 61 -6.54 13.50 -5.76
C SER A 61 -5.65 12.28 -6.04
N HIS A 62 -5.33 11.48 -5.01
CA HIS A 62 -4.64 10.22 -5.14
C HIS A 62 -5.65 9.08 -5.26
N ASN A 63 -6.42 9.07 -6.34
CA ASN A 63 -7.43 8.07 -6.66
C ASN A 63 -6.95 7.16 -7.81
N LEU A 64 -7.79 6.24 -8.26
CA LEU A 64 -7.44 5.28 -9.33
C LEU A 64 -7.85 5.74 -10.74
N ASP A 65 -8.44 6.92 -10.88
CA ASP A 65 -8.70 7.53 -12.18
C ASP A 65 -7.51 8.41 -12.61
N VAL A 66 -7.32 8.58 -13.90
CA VAL A 66 -6.34 9.53 -14.45
C VAL A 66 -6.70 10.98 -14.14
N ASP A 67 -7.98 11.25 -13.87
CA ASP A 67 -8.44 12.56 -13.44
C ASP A 67 -8.37 12.70 -11.91
N PHE A 68 -7.58 13.65 -11.44
CA PHE A 68 -7.39 13.96 -10.03
C PHE A 68 -8.68 14.35 -9.28
N HIS A 69 -9.70 14.83 -10.00
CA HIS A 69 -10.98 15.28 -9.43
C HIS A 69 -12.08 14.21 -9.49
N ALA A 70 -11.83 13.07 -10.14
CA ALA A 70 -12.84 12.04 -10.36
C ALA A 70 -13.52 11.57 -9.07
N GLN A 71 -12.77 11.35 -8.01
CA GLN A 71 -13.33 10.89 -6.74
C GLN A 71 -14.24 11.92 -6.07
N ARG A 72 -13.93 13.22 -6.21
CA ARG A 72 -14.80 14.29 -5.69
C ARG A 72 -16.10 14.40 -6.47
N ARG A 73 -16.04 14.31 -7.81
CA ARG A 73 -17.24 14.27 -8.66
C ARG A 73 -18.11 13.07 -8.33
N PHE A 74 -17.52 11.90 -8.23
CA PHE A 74 -18.23 10.68 -7.83
C PHE A 74 -18.94 10.82 -6.48
N ALA A 75 -18.31 11.45 -5.48
CA ALA A 75 -18.95 11.74 -4.21
C ALA A 75 -20.13 12.69 -4.37
N GLN A 76 -20.04 13.73 -5.21
CA GLN A 76 -21.14 14.65 -5.50
C GLN A 76 -22.30 13.94 -6.21
N GLU A 77 -22.03 13.06 -7.16
CA GLU A 77 -23.04 12.24 -7.85
C GLU A 77 -23.80 11.31 -6.89
N LEU A 78 -23.13 10.83 -5.83
CA LEU A 78 -23.76 10.07 -4.74
C LEU A 78 -24.52 10.93 -3.73
N GLY A 79 -24.62 12.25 -3.95
CA GLY A 79 -25.31 13.18 -3.06
C GLY A 79 -24.51 13.60 -1.82
N TYR A 80 -23.21 13.27 -1.75
CA TYR A 80 -22.37 13.82 -0.70
C TYR A 80 -22.10 15.32 -0.97
N ALA A 81 -22.40 16.17 0.01
CA ALA A 81 -22.04 17.58 -0.06
C ALA A 81 -20.50 17.74 -0.17
N GLY A 82 -20.06 18.73 -0.94
CA GLY A 82 -18.62 19.01 -1.15
C GLY A 82 -17.87 19.34 0.16
N PRO A 83 -16.55 19.63 0.09
CA PRO A 83 -15.67 19.84 1.25
C PRO A 83 -16.10 20.98 2.19
N ALA A 84 -17.03 21.84 1.79
CA ALA A 84 -17.59 22.91 2.61
C ALA A 84 -18.63 22.40 3.64
N ALA A 85 -19.03 21.16 3.60
CA ALA A 85 -19.99 20.57 4.52
C ALA A 85 -19.38 20.08 5.85
N THR A 86 -18.25 20.62 6.28
CA THR A 86 -17.77 20.53 7.66
C THR A 86 -18.52 21.47 8.61
N LYS A 87 -19.75 21.88 8.27
CA LYS A 87 -20.64 22.47 9.25
C LYS A 87 -21.05 21.37 10.24
N GLU A 88 -20.96 21.70 11.51
CA GLU A 88 -21.38 20.93 12.67
C GLU A 88 -22.61 20.07 12.35
N ARG A 89 -22.46 18.75 12.44
CA ARG A 89 -23.60 17.82 12.37
C ARG A 89 -24.52 18.17 13.49
N THR A 90 -25.72 18.62 13.17
CA THR A 90 -26.77 18.76 14.17
C THR A 90 -27.23 17.37 14.62
N ASP A 91 -27.67 17.23 15.88
CA ASP A 91 -28.10 15.95 16.49
C ASP A 91 -29.17 15.17 15.70
N ARG A 92 -29.81 15.80 14.70
CA ARG A 92 -30.80 15.17 13.82
C ARG A 92 -30.17 14.22 12.75
N ASP A 93 -28.87 14.33 12.44
CA ASP A 93 -28.18 13.48 11.44
C ASP A 93 -27.55 12.22 12.07
N ALA A 94 -27.75 11.99 13.36
CA ALA A 94 -27.15 10.89 14.10
C ALA A 94 -27.67 9.48 13.71
N SER A 95 -28.69 9.38 12.86
CA SER A 95 -29.32 8.09 12.48
C SER A 95 -28.64 7.42 11.27
N SER A 96 -27.77 8.10 10.52
CA SER A 96 -27.01 7.47 9.43
C SER A 96 -25.61 7.08 9.93
N SER A 97 -25.33 5.79 9.97
CA SER A 97 -24.04 5.20 10.40
C SER A 97 -22.86 5.44 9.44
N SER A 98 -23.04 6.27 8.41
CA SER A 98 -22.00 6.51 7.39
C SER A 98 -21.03 7.60 7.84
N LEU A 99 -19.73 7.31 7.66
CA LEU A 99 -18.67 8.28 7.90
C LEU A 99 -18.76 9.45 6.91
N PRO A 100 -18.34 10.69 7.31
CA PRO A 100 -18.12 11.75 6.34
C PRO A 100 -17.27 11.28 5.16
N PRO A 101 -17.61 11.66 3.92
CA PRO A 101 -16.90 11.18 2.72
C PRO A 101 -15.46 11.66 2.68
N PHE A 102 -15.19 12.85 3.23
CA PHE A 102 -13.87 13.46 3.30
C PHE A 102 -13.61 14.08 4.67
N ILE A 103 -12.33 14.06 5.06
CA ILE A 103 -11.85 14.81 6.24
C ILE A 103 -10.65 15.71 5.89
N PRO A 104 -10.46 16.81 6.63
CA PRO A 104 -9.28 17.65 6.50
C PRO A 104 -8.01 16.93 7.01
N PRO A 105 -6.82 17.45 6.68
CA PRO A 105 -6.56 18.35 5.56
C PRO A 105 -6.57 17.60 4.22
N TYR A 106 -6.58 18.32 3.10
CA TYR A 106 -6.47 17.79 1.73
C TYR A 106 -7.66 16.94 1.24
N ALA A 107 -8.83 17.01 1.87
CA ALA A 107 -10.01 16.22 1.52
C ALA A 107 -9.67 14.72 1.39
N ARG A 108 -9.16 14.13 2.46
CA ARG A 108 -8.84 12.70 2.53
C ARG A 108 -10.12 11.87 2.56
N PRO A 109 -10.28 10.92 1.63
CA PRO A 109 -11.51 10.15 1.51
C PRO A 109 -11.65 9.13 2.63
N SER A 110 -12.90 8.80 2.98
CA SER A 110 -13.18 7.58 3.71
C SER A 110 -12.74 6.37 2.87
N LEU A 111 -12.36 5.27 3.54
CA LEU A 111 -12.04 4.02 2.85
C LEU A 111 -13.22 3.50 2.03
N GLU A 112 -14.43 3.66 2.56
CA GLU A 112 -15.68 3.29 1.88
C GLU A 112 -15.83 4.04 0.55
N LEU A 113 -15.67 5.37 0.55
CA LEU A 113 -15.74 6.19 -0.66
C LEU A 113 -14.64 5.83 -1.66
N PHE A 114 -13.40 5.64 -1.19
CA PHE A 114 -12.30 5.24 -2.06
C PHE A 114 -12.59 3.91 -2.75
N ASN A 115 -13.03 2.91 -2.00
CA ASN A 115 -13.35 1.59 -2.53
C ASN A 115 -14.57 1.62 -3.46
N ALA A 116 -15.61 2.39 -3.12
CA ALA A 116 -16.78 2.56 -3.99
C ALA A 116 -16.41 3.20 -5.34
N HIS A 117 -15.61 4.28 -5.32
CA HIS A 117 -15.09 4.92 -6.51
C HIS A 117 -14.22 3.98 -7.35
N ALA A 118 -13.29 3.26 -6.71
CA ALA A 118 -12.42 2.31 -7.39
C ALA A 118 -13.22 1.20 -8.09
N ARG A 119 -14.21 0.61 -7.41
CA ARG A 119 -15.11 -0.41 -8.00
C ARG A 119 -15.99 0.16 -9.12
N HIS A 120 -16.47 1.40 -8.96
CA HIS A 120 -17.21 2.10 -10.02
C HIS A 120 -16.33 2.27 -11.28
N LEU A 121 -15.10 2.76 -11.11
CA LEU A 121 -14.13 2.92 -12.20
C LEU A 121 -13.86 1.59 -12.92
N ILE A 122 -13.55 0.52 -12.16
CA ILE A 122 -13.26 -0.80 -12.72
C ILE A 122 -14.42 -1.30 -13.58
N ARG A 123 -15.67 -1.11 -13.15
CA ARG A 123 -16.87 -1.50 -13.91
C ARG A 123 -17.09 -0.60 -15.12
N ARG A 124 -17.06 0.71 -14.94
CA ARG A 124 -17.29 1.72 -15.99
C ARG A 124 -16.32 1.54 -17.16
N GLU A 125 -15.05 1.36 -16.85
CA GLU A 125 -13.98 1.21 -17.84
C GLU A 125 -13.77 -0.25 -18.29
N GLY A 126 -14.52 -1.20 -17.76
CA GLY A 126 -14.41 -2.62 -18.14
C GLY A 126 -13.06 -3.28 -17.79
N LEU A 127 -12.31 -2.74 -16.80
CA LEU A 127 -10.95 -3.18 -16.49
C LEU A 127 -10.86 -4.65 -16.05
N HIS A 128 -11.97 -5.24 -15.57
CA HIS A 128 -12.06 -6.65 -15.24
C HIS A 128 -11.80 -7.58 -16.43
N ARG A 129 -12.03 -7.12 -17.68
CA ARG A 129 -11.84 -7.91 -18.91
C ARG A 129 -10.38 -8.22 -19.18
N MET A 130 -9.44 -7.37 -18.73
CA MET A 130 -7.99 -7.56 -18.88
C MET A 130 -7.43 -8.56 -17.86
N ARG A 131 -8.22 -8.99 -16.87
CA ARG A 131 -7.72 -9.81 -15.77
C ARG A 131 -7.53 -11.26 -16.16
N ARG A 132 -6.39 -11.81 -15.71
CA ARG A 132 -6.06 -13.24 -15.77
C ARG A 132 -5.66 -13.70 -14.36
N ARG A 133 -6.37 -14.70 -13.83
CA ARG A 133 -6.02 -15.27 -12.53
C ARG A 133 -4.78 -16.15 -12.67
N GLY A 134 -3.77 -15.92 -11.84
CA GLY A 134 -2.55 -16.72 -11.80
C GLY A 134 -1.47 -16.00 -10.97
N ARG A 135 -0.62 -16.79 -10.36
CA ARG A 135 0.52 -16.29 -9.60
C ARG A 135 1.79 -16.37 -10.44
N LEU A 136 2.44 -15.24 -10.65
CA LEU A 136 3.75 -15.17 -11.30
C LEU A 136 4.78 -16.03 -10.55
N ARG A 137 5.36 -17.03 -11.22
CA ARG A 137 6.35 -17.97 -10.67
C ARG A 137 7.75 -17.73 -11.20
N ALA A 138 7.85 -17.52 -12.51
CA ALA A 138 9.12 -17.28 -13.18
C ALA A 138 8.91 -16.40 -14.42
N VAL A 139 10.00 -15.80 -14.88
CA VAL A 139 10.05 -15.01 -16.11
C VAL A 139 11.31 -15.41 -16.88
N ASP A 140 11.16 -15.69 -18.16
CA ASP A 140 12.25 -15.79 -19.13
C ASP A 140 12.17 -14.57 -20.07
N ALA A 141 13.18 -13.73 -20.02
CA ALA A 141 13.24 -12.50 -20.80
C ALA A 141 14.23 -12.67 -21.95
N ARG A 142 13.70 -12.80 -23.17
CA ARG A 142 14.49 -12.86 -24.40
C ARG A 142 14.47 -11.53 -25.15
N PRO A 143 15.37 -11.30 -26.09
CA PRO A 143 15.37 -10.06 -26.88
C PRO A 143 14.04 -9.80 -27.59
N GLU A 144 13.37 -10.84 -28.05
CA GLU A 144 12.14 -10.75 -28.86
C GLU A 144 10.86 -10.68 -28.03
N ARG A 145 10.84 -11.37 -26.86
CA ARG A 145 9.63 -11.55 -26.05
C ARG A 145 9.90 -11.86 -24.58
N ILE A 146 8.87 -11.74 -23.79
CA ILE A 146 8.82 -12.20 -22.40
C ILE A 146 7.94 -13.44 -22.33
N THR A 147 8.43 -14.47 -21.66
CA THR A 147 7.65 -15.64 -21.26
C THR A 147 7.43 -15.62 -19.75
N VAL A 148 6.19 -15.62 -19.33
CA VAL A 148 5.74 -15.57 -17.92
C VAL A 148 5.19 -16.93 -17.55
N LEU A 149 5.83 -17.62 -16.61
CA LEU A 149 5.32 -18.87 -16.04
C LEU A 149 4.47 -18.54 -14.79
N THR A 150 3.24 -19.02 -14.80
CA THR A 150 2.33 -18.93 -13.66
C THR A 150 2.19 -20.29 -12.96
N ASP A 151 1.32 -20.38 -11.96
CA ASP A 151 0.95 -21.63 -11.31
C ASP A 151 0.00 -22.50 -12.17
N SER A 152 -0.58 -21.97 -13.24
CA SER A 152 -1.56 -22.65 -14.08
C SER A 152 -1.24 -22.69 -15.57
N GLU A 153 -0.50 -21.72 -16.08
CA GLU A 153 -0.25 -21.57 -17.53
C GLU A 153 1.05 -20.82 -17.81
N THR A 154 1.46 -20.82 -19.07
CA THR A 154 2.54 -20.00 -19.61
C THR A 154 1.96 -18.93 -20.51
N LEU A 155 2.33 -17.68 -20.28
CA LEU A 155 1.89 -16.52 -21.06
C LEU A 155 3.08 -15.88 -21.77
N GLU A 156 2.84 -15.32 -22.94
CA GLU A 156 3.84 -14.57 -23.70
C GLU A 156 3.37 -13.14 -23.94
N ALA A 157 4.29 -12.18 -23.96
CA ALA A 157 4.06 -10.79 -24.28
C ALA A 157 5.34 -10.10 -24.74
N ASP A 158 5.21 -8.88 -25.29
CA ASP A 158 6.37 -8.06 -25.62
C ASP A 158 7.03 -7.50 -24.37
N TYR A 159 6.23 -7.10 -23.35
CA TYR A 159 6.69 -6.46 -22.14
C TYR A 159 6.04 -7.03 -20.87
N LEU A 160 6.74 -6.88 -19.76
CA LEU A 160 6.26 -7.19 -18.42
C LEU A 160 6.39 -5.96 -17.52
N ILE A 161 5.32 -5.57 -16.83
CA ILE A 161 5.35 -4.57 -15.77
C ILE A 161 5.18 -5.29 -14.43
N LEU A 162 6.17 -5.17 -13.54
CA LEU A 162 6.12 -5.74 -12.19
C LEU A 162 5.44 -4.77 -11.23
N ALA A 163 4.17 -5.00 -10.95
CA ALA A 163 3.31 -4.27 -10.02
C ALA A 163 3.01 -5.09 -8.75
N VAL A 164 3.96 -5.88 -8.30
CA VAL A 164 3.81 -6.94 -7.28
C VAL A 164 3.70 -6.45 -5.84
N GLY A 165 3.48 -5.17 -5.62
CA GLY A 165 3.29 -4.57 -4.30
C GLY A 165 4.58 -4.48 -3.48
N ARG A 166 4.46 -4.66 -2.14
CA ARG A 166 5.63 -4.66 -1.26
C ARG A 166 6.40 -5.97 -1.39
N PRO A 167 7.70 -5.90 -1.64
CA PRO A 167 8.52 -7.11 -1.79
C PRO A 167 8.90 -7.76 -0.44
N SER A 168 8.62 -7.09 0.69
CA SER A 168 9.04 -7.54 2.03
C SER A 168 7.92 -8.24 2.77
N PRO A 169 8.19 -9.38 3.44
CA PRO A 169 7.22 -10.03 4.31
C PRO A 169 6.92 -9.20 5.56
N PRO A 170 5.83 -9.50 6.28
CA PRO A 170 5.59 -8.96 7.60
C PRO A 170 6.79 -9.19 8.53
N TYR A 171 7.12 -8.17 9.32
CA TYR A 171 8.22 -8.26 10.28
C TYR A 171 7.77 -9.02 11.53
N ILE A 172 8.38 -10.16 11.79
CA ILE A 172 8.18 -10.93 13.02
C ILE A 172 9.36 -10.62 13.97
N PRO A 173 9.12 -10.02 15.14
CA PRO A 173 10.17 -9.78 16.13
C PRO A 173 10.85 -11.07 16.56
N THR A 174 12.11 -10.97 16.97
CA THR A 174 12.92 -12.16 17.34
C THR A 174 12.27 -13.00 18.43
N TRP A 175 11.66 -12.37 19.42
CA TRP A 175 10.98 -13.06 20.52
C TRP A 175 9.72 -13.81 20.09
N ALA A 176 9.11 -13.46 18.95
CA ALA A 176 7.92 -14.13 18.43
C ALA A 176 8.24 -15.18 17.37
N ARG A 177 9.50 -15.28 16.93
CA ARG A 177 9.91 -16.28 15.94
C ARG A 177 9.84 -17.68 16.57
N GLY A 178 9.19 -18.59 15.85
CA GLY A 178 9.03 -19.96 16.32
C GLY A 178 7.86 -20.20 17.30
N LEU A 179 7.13 -19.15 17.68
CA LEU A 179 5.86 -19.34 18.37
C LEU A 179 4.82 -19.89 17.39
N SER A 180 4.25 -21.04 17.70
CA SER A 180 3.24 -21.73 16.88
C SER A 180 1.81 -21.55 17.42
N ASP A 181 1.61 -20.66 18.38
CA ASP A 181 0.30 -20.40 18.98
C ASP A 181 -0.48 -19.38 18.14
N ARG A 182 -1.69 -19.75 17.72
CA ARG A 182 -2.59 -18.88 16.93
C ARG A 182 -3.05 -17.63 17.66
N ARG A 183 -2.89 -17.57 18.98
CA ARG A 183 -3.17 -16.37 19.77
C ARG A 183 -2.13 -15.28 19.59
N VAL A 184 -0.93 -15.63 19.05
CA VAL A 184 0.12 -14.66 18.66
C VAL A 184 0.20 -14.63 17.14
N ILE A 185 -0.32 -13.58 16.51
CA ILE A 185 -0.47 -13.52 15.05
C ILE A 185 -0.09 -12.14 14.53
N HIS A 186 0.48 -12.09 13.32
CA HIS A 186 0.70 -10.80 12.65
C HIS A 186 -0.60 -10.32 11.98
N VAL A 187 -0.89 -9.01 12.06
CA VAL A 187 -2.11 -8.40 11.51
C VAL A 187 -2.31 -8.66 10.01
N PHE A 188 -1.23 -8.90 9.27
CA PHE A 188 -1.25 -9.21 7.84
C PHE A 188 -1.07 -10.68 7.52
N ASP A 189 -1.09 -11.55 8.51
CA ASP A 189 -1.14 -12.99 8.30
C ASP A 189 -2.45 -13.38 7.61
N PRO A 190 -2.45 -14.32 6.64
CA PRO A 190 -3.68 -14.79 5.99
C PRO A 190 -4.74 -15.35 6.94
N GLY A 191 -4.33 -15.90 8.09
CA GLY A 191 -5.21 -16.40 9.14
C GLY A 191 -5.69 -15.35 10.15
N PHE A 192 -5.32 -14.07 9.98
CA PHE A 192 -5.74 -13.01 10.89
C PHE A 192 -7.23 -12.69 10.77
N SER A 193 -7.90 -12.61 11.91
CA SER A 193 -9.31 -12.17 12.01
C SER A 193 -9.44 -11.04 13.03
N ARG A 194 -9.83 -9.85 12.57
CA ARG A 194 -10.11 -8.74 13.46
C ARG A 194 -11.30 -9.04 14.39
N GLN A 195 -12.26 -9.82 13.92
CA GLN A 195 -13.41 -10.23 14.72
C GLN A 195 -12.98 -11.07 15.93
N GLU A 196 -12.04 -12.01 15.73
CA GLU A 196 -11.49 -12.80 16.85
C GLU A 196 -10.73 -11.92 17.85
N VAL A 197 -9.98 -10.91 17.37
CA VAL A 197 -9.29 -9.95 18.25
C VAL A 197 -10.29 -9.10 19.02
N SER A 198 -11.41 -8.70 18.39
CA SER A 198 -12.48 -7.96 19.05
C SER A 198 -13.24 -8.79 20.07
N ALA A 199 -13.28 -10.10 19.91
CA ALA A 199 -13.93 -11.02 20.88
C ALA A 199 -12.99 -11.39 22.04
N ALA A 200 -11.72 -11.06 21.98
CA ALA A 200 -10.76 -11.29 23.05
C ALA A 200 -11.09 -10.40 24.27
N ARG A 201 -10.78 -10.89 25.46
CA ARG A 201 -11.05 -10.17 26.71
C ARG A 201 -10.11 -9.00 26.92
N ARG A 202 -8.79 -9.21 26.70
CA ARG A 202 -7.73 -8.23 26.90
C ARG A 202 -6.67 -8.33 25.82
N PRO A 203 -6.98 -8.01 24.56
CA PRO A 203 -6.02 -8.11 23.46
C PRO A 203 -4.88 -7.10 23.58
N VAL A 204 -3.67 -7.54 23.24
CA VAL A 204 -2.48 -6.69 23.13
C VAL A 204 -2.12 -6.50 21.67
N ILE A 205 -1.98 -5.25 21.23
CA ILE A 205 -1.53 -4.88 19.89
C ILE A 205 -0.13 -4.28 20.01
N ILE A 206 0.83 -4.91 19.32
CA ILE A 206 2.25 -4.59 19.44
C ILE A 206 2.72 -3.83 18.21
N GLY A 207 3.03 -2.54 18.39
CA GLY A 207 3.49 -1.62 17.36
C GLY A 207 3.01 -0.20 17.60
N GLY A 208 3.69 0.79 17.03
CA GLY A 208 3.38 2.22 17.21
C GLY A 208 2.95 2.95 15.92
N GLY A 209 2.80 2.21 14.80
CA GLY A 209 2.42 2.80 13.51
C GLY A 209 0.92 2.87 13.29
N THR A 210 0.52 3.46 12.15
CA THR A 210 -0.90 3.65 11.77
C THR A 210 -1.71 2.36 11.86
N THR A 211 -1.15 1.24 11.41
CA THR A 211 -1.80 -0.09 11.49
C THR A 211 -2.14 -0.48 12.92
N ALA A 212 -1.19 -0.32 13.85
CA ALA A 212 -1.37 -0.68 15.25
C ALA A 212 -2.45 0.19 15.91
N VAL A 213 -2.35 1.50 15.73
CA VAL A 213 -3.29 2.46 16.35
C VAL A 213 -4.71 2.31 15.77
N GLN A 214 -4.84 2.17 14.45
CA GLN A 214 -6.16 1.95 13.82
C GLN A 214 -6.80 0.66 14.30
N LEU A 215 -6.02 -0.43 14.41
CA LEU A 215 -6.51 -1.72 14.91
C LEU A 215 -6.96 -1.59 16.37
N ALA A 216 -6.13 -0.98 17.26
CA ALA A 216 -6.47 -0.78 18.66
C ALA A 216 -7.77 0.00 18.83
N CYS A 217 -7.90 1.14 18.14
CA CYS A 217 -9.13 1.94 18.15
C CYS A 217 -10.34 1.20 17.57
N SER A 218 -10.14 0.38 16.53
CA SER A 218 -11.22 -0.40 15.92
C SER A 218 -11.71 -1.51 16.84
N VAL A 219 -10.80 -2.20 17.50
CA VAL A 219 -11.10 -3.26 18.48
C VAL A 219 -11.79 -2.66 19.70
N ALA A 220 -11.29 -1.53 20.23
CA ALA A 220 -11.90 -0.85 21.37
C ALA A 220 -13.34 -0.36 21.07
N ARG A 221 -13.60 0.13 19.85
CA ARG A 221 -14.94 0.54 19.41
C ARG A 221 -15.95 -0.60 19.30
N SER A 222 -15.51 -1.85 19.17
CA SER A 222 -16.44 -2.99 19.17
C SER A 222 -17.18 -3.14 20.50
N GLY A 223 -16.58 -2.64 21.58
CA GLY A 223 -17.14 -2.65 22.93
C GLY A 223 -17.02 -3.99 23.66
N ALA A 224 -16.57 -5.06 22.99
CA ALA A 224 -16.47 -6.38 23.58
C ALA A 224 -15.25 -6.56 24.53
N PRO A 225 -14.02 -6.11 24.20
CA PRO A 225 -12.91 -6.17 25.13
C PRO A 225 -13.11 -5.29 26.36
N GLU A 226 -12.69 -5.79 27.52
CA GLU A 226 -12.64 -5.00 28.76
C GLU A 226 -11.62 -3.87 28.63
N GLU A 227 -10.47 -4.19 28.06
CA GLU A 227 -9.36 -3.29 27.81
C GLU A 227 -8.60 -3.74 26.55
N VAL A 228 -8.06 -2.79 25.80
CA VAL A 228 -7.16 -3.01 24.66
C VAL A 228 -5.81 -2.40 25.00
N ILE A 229 -4.75 -3.20 25.02
CA ILE A 229 -3.40 -2.69 25.25
C ILE A 229 -2.73 -2.40 23.91
N LEU A 230 -2.30 -1.15 23.73
CA LEU A 230 -1.40 -0.75 22.64
C LEU A 230 0.02 -0.65 23.20
N LEU A 231 0.86 -1.64 22.88
CA LEU A 231 2.22 -1.72 23.36
C LEU A 231 3.19 -1.25 22.27
N THR A 232 3.93 -0.18 22.53
CA THR A 232 4.86 0.44 21.59
C THR A 232 6.21 0.73 22.25
N ARG A 233 7.31 0.44 21.57
CA ARG A 233 8.66 0.72 22.10
C ARG A 233 9.05 2.19 22.03
N ASN A 234 8.42 2.99 21.17
CA ASN A 234 8.71 4.40 20.98
C ASN A 234 7.44 5.23 21.13
N ASP A 235 7.59 6.53 21.34
CA ASP A 235 6.48 7.47 21.31
C ASP A 235 5.80 7.46 19.94
N VAL A 236 4.49 7.63 19.95
CA VAL A 236 3.69 7.75 18.74
C VAL A 236 4.04 9.05 18.03
N ARG A 237 4.51 8.94 16.79
CA ARG A 237 4.91 10.10 15.98
C ARG A 237 3.76 10.55 15.10
N VAL A 238 3.31 11.79 15.27
CA VAL A 238 2.23 12.35 14.44
C VAL A 238 2.84 13.06 13.23
N ARG A 239 2.45 12.61 12.02
CA ARG A 239 2.79 13.22 10.73
C ARG A 239 1.64 12.99 9.75
N GLN A 240 1.27 14.02 8.99
CA GLN A 240 0.19 13.90 8.01
C GLN A 240 0.50 12.85 6.93
N PHE A 241 1.72 12.83 6.40
CA PHE A 241 2.17 11.89 5.38
C PHE A 241 3.23 10.93 5.93
N ASP A 242 3.41 9.80 5.29
CA ASP A 242 4.42 8.78 5.62
C ASP A 242 5.80 9.09 5.04
N SER A 243 5.87 10.09 4.19
CA SER A 243 7.09 10.61 3.59
C SER A 243 6.95 12.10 3.29
N GLU A 244 8.08 12.76 3.04
CA GLU A 244 8.13 14.17 2.64
C GLU A 244 7.35 14.39 1.33
N PRO A 245 6.30 15.24 1.32
CA PRO A 245 5.45 15.45 0.16
C PRO A 245 6.15 16.17 -1.00
N CYS A 246 7.27 16.85 -0.77
CA CYS A 246 8.02 17.52 -1.82
C CYS A 246 8.56 16.57 -2.90
N TYR A 247 8.67 15.26 -2.61
CA TYR A 247 9.07 14.25 -3.59
C TYR A 247 7.94 13.84 -4.57
N ILE A 248 6.71 14.29 -4.34
CA ILE A 248 5.63 14.13 -5.32
C ILE A 248 5.80 15.14 -6.46
N GLY A 249 6.47 16.26 -6.19
CA GLY A 249 6.70 17.37 -7.09
C GLY A 249 8.18 17.63 -7.39
N PRO A 250 8.49 18.61 -8.29
CA PRO A 250 9.86 18.90 -8.74
C PRO A 250 10.77 19.38 -7.61
N ARG A 251 10.22 19.94 -6.54
CA ARG A 251 10.99 20.60 -5.47
C ARG A 251 12.09 19.69 -4.88
N CYS A 252 11.80 18.43 -4.60
CA CYS A 252 12.79 17.47 -4.09
C CYS A 252 13.12 16.40 -5.13
N LEU A 253 12.21 16.06 -6.03
CA LEU A 253 12.44 15.02 -7.01
C LEU A 253 13.50 15.41 -8.04
N SER A 254 13.66 16.70 -8.37
CA SER A 254 14.69 17.14 -9.30
C SER A 254 16.11 16.88 -8.76
N SER A 255 16.37 17.24 -7.51
CA SER A 255 17.67 16.95 -6.86
C SER A 255 17.91 15.46 -6.64
N PHE A 256 16.86 14.70 -6.35
CA PHE A 256 16.91 13.25 -6.25
C PHE A 256 17.33 12.59 -7.56
N LEU A 257 16.73 13.02 -8.69
CA LEU A 257 17.03 12.49 -10.01
C LEU A 257 18.37 12.97 -10.58
N ALA A 258 18.90 14.09 -10.09
CA ALA A 258 20.23 14.57 -10.47
C ALA A 258 21.36 13.64 -10.01
N SER A 259 21.12 12.83 -8.98
CA SER A 259 22.10 11.83 -8.54
C SER A 259 21.97 10.55 -9.35
N SER A 260 23.07 10.06 -9.93
CA SER A 260 23.15 8.74 -10.58
C SER A 260 23.50 7.61 -9.61
N ASP A 261 23.91 7.92 -8.36
CA ASP A 261 24.28 6.92 -7.35
C ASP A 261 23.06 6.29 -6.67
N PRO A 262 22.78 4.99 -6.88
CA PRO A 262 21.68 4.31 -6.23
C PRO A 262 21.78 4.27 -4.69
N ALA A 263 23.01 4.27 -4.16
CA ALA A 263 23.23 4.31 -2.71
C ALA A 263 22.88 5.68 -2.13
N HIS A 264 23.21 6.76 -2.83
CA HIS A 264 22.76 8.09 -2.45
C HIS A 264 21.24 8.24 -2.53
N ARG A 265 20.62 7.81 -3.64
CA ARG A 265 19.16 7.78 -3.79
C ARG A 265 18.49 6.99 -2.65
N ARG A 266 19.06 5.84 -2.26
CA ARG A 266 18.55 5.04 -1.14
C ARG A 266 18.58 5.82 0.17
N ARG A 267 19.70 6.49 0.49
CA ARG A 267 19.79 7.35 1.69
C ARG A 267 18.75 8.45 1.69
N LEU A 268 18.52 9.12 0.55
CA LEU A 268 17.48 10.15 0.42
C LEU A 268 16.08 9.60 0.66
N VAL A 269 15.75 8.41 0.11
CA VAL A 269 14.46 7.75 0.36
C VAL A 269 14.29 7.41 1.84
N ASP A 270 15.32 6.85 2.49
CA ASP A 270 15.25 6.47 3.90
C ASP A 270 15.07 7.71 4.80
N HIS A 271 15.78 8.81 4.48
CA HIS A 271 15.69 10.07 5.22
C HIS A 271 14.32 10.75 5.06
N ALA A 272 13.74 10.68 3.87
CA ALA A 272 12.45 11.31 3.56
C ALA A 272 11.25 10.59 4.16
N ARG A 273 11.40 9.37 4.65
CA ARG A 273 10.32 8.57 5.22
C ARG A 273 10.14 8.78 6.70
N TYR A 274 8.90 8.66 7.14
CA TYR A 274 8.49 8.71 8.55
C TYR A 274 7.94 7.36 9.02
N PRO A 275 8.78 6.32 9.14
CA PRO A 275 8.31 4.99 9.50
C PRO A 275 7.64 5.01 10.88
N GLY A 276 6.50 4.32 10.98
CA GLY A 276 5.72 4.23 12.21
C GLY A 276 4.97 5.51 12.60
N SER A 277 4.94 6.56 11.76
CA SER A 277 4.13 7.74 12.04
C SER A 277 2.65 7.51 11.74
N ILE A 278 1.78 8.26 12.44
CA ILE A 278 0.33 8.24 12.26
C ILE A 278 -0.18 9.63 11.85
N PRO A 279 -1.27 9.74 11.09
CA PRO A 279 -1.87 11.03 10.79
C PRO A 279 -2.62 11.60 12.02
N PRO A 280 -2.87 12.95 12.06
CA PRO A 280 -3.49 13.61 13.21
C PRO A 280 -4.83 13.01 13.64
N ASP A 281 -5.73 12.72 12.69
CA ASP A 281 -7.03 12.12 12.98
C ASP A 281 -6.95 10.74 13.66
N VAL A 282 -5.89 9.97 13.36
CA VAL A 282 -5.66 8.67 14.02
C VAL A 282 -5.12 8.90 15.44
N ALA A 283 -4.32 9.97 15.65
CA ALA A 283 -3.86 10.34 16.99
C ALA A 283 -5.02 10.85 17.86
N GLU A 284 -5.90 11.69 17.31
CA GLU A 284 -7.13 12.16 17.94
C GLU A 284 -8.04 10.98 18.31
N ALA A 285 -8.27 10.07 17.35
CA ALA A 285 -9.06 8.86 17.60
C ALA A 285 -8.47 7.96 18.69
N LEU A 286 -7.16 7.93 18.88
CA LEU A 286 -6.51 7.22 19.98
C LEU A 286 -6.76 7.92 21.32
N ALA A 287 -6.60 9.24 21.36
CA ALA A 287 -6.82 10.04 22.57
C ALA A 287 -8.28 9.96 23.07
N GLU A 288 -9.24 9.78 22.15
CA GLU A 288 -10.66 9.65 22.45
C GLU A 288 -11.09 8.23 22.86
N GLN A 289 -10.17 7.25 22.90
CA GLN A 289 -10.51 5.85 23.24
C GLN A 289 -10.12 5.48 24.67
N PRO A 290 -11.04 5.61 25.65
CA PRO A 290 -10.73 5.34 27.06
C PRO A 290 -10.39 3.87 27.35
N ARG A 291 -10.79 2.95 26.45
CA ARG A 291 -10.50 1.52 26.57
C ARG A 291 -9.13 1.13 26.02
N VAL A 292 -8.39 2.05 25.37
CA VAL A 292 -7.06 1.76 24.87
C VAL A 292 -6.03 2.25 25.88
N GLN A 293 -5.37 1.32 26.54
CA GLN A 293 -4.22 1.61 27.38
C GLN A 293 -2.94 1.63 26.52
N LEU A 294 -2.31 2.78 26.42
CA LEU A 294 -1.00 2.93 25.76
C LEU A 294 0.13 2.60 26.75
N ILE A 295 0.89 1.55 26.46
CA ILE A 295 2.10 1.18 27.22
C ILE A 295 3.32 1.40 26.33
N ARG A 296 4.25 2.23 26.82
CA ARG A 296 5.54 2.43 26.17
C ARG A 296 6.56 1.47 26.77
N ASP A 297 6.79 0.36 26.06
CA ASP A 297 7.77 -0.64 26.47
C ASP A 297 8.18 -1.53 25.29
N GLU A 298 9.26 -2.28 25.41
CA GLU A 298 9.73 -3.24 24.42
C GLU A 298 9.54 -4.67 24.91
N VAL A 299 8.84 -5.48 24.13
CA VAL A 299 8.70 -6.92 24.44
C VAL A 299 10.01 -7.63 24.14
N LEU A 300 10.53 -8.31 25.15
CA LEU A 300 11.77 -9.11 25.06
C LEU A 300 11.49 -10.59 24.87
N ARG A 301 10.43 -11.09 25.49
CA ARG A 301 10.06 -12.50 25.49
C ARG A 301 8.56 -12.70 25.64
N ALA A 302 8.05 -13.78 25.09
CA ALA A 302 6.71 -14.27 25.38
C ALA A 302 6.76 -15.69 25.95
N GLU A 303 5.96 -15.94 26.96
CA GLU A 303 5.70 -17.26 27.55
C GLU A 303 4.25 -17.60 27.27
N ILE A 304 4.00 -18.84 26.84
CA ILE A 304 2.66 -19.29 26.47
C ILE A 304 2.26 -20.45 27.35
N ASP A 305 1.21 -20.25 28.13
CA ASP A 305 0.50 -21.28 28.86
C ASP A 305 -0.78 -21.65 28.10
N THR A 306 -0.80 -22.87 27.57
CA THR A 306 -1.95 -23.36 26.78
C THR A 306 -3.09 -23.89 27.66
N THR A 307 -2.89 -23.98 28.98
CA THR A 307 -3.88 -24.47 29.93
C THR A 307 -4.90 -23.43 30.38
N THR A 308 -4.64 -22.13 30.05
CA THR A 308 -5.52 -21.01 30.40
C THR A 308 -5.82 -20.13 29.20
N ASP A 309 -7.01 -19.49 29.17
CA ASP A 309 -7.39 -18.55 28.14
C ASP A 309 -6.50 -17.30 28.17
N MET A 310 -6.11 -16.82 29.36
CA MET A 310 -5.19 -15.68 29.57
C MET A 310 -3.73 -16.12 29.60
N GLY A 311 -3.37 -17.12 28.83
CA GLY A 311 -2.09 -17.85 28.93
C GLY A 311 -0.92 -17.19 28.18
N ILE A 312 -1.02 -15.95 27.68
CA ILE A 312 0.11 -15.26 27.05
C ILE A 312 0.69 -14.25 28.05
N ARG A 313 1.95 -14.43 28.41
CA ARG A 313 2.70 -13.50 29.25
C ARG A 313 3.80 -12.86 28.43
N LEU A 314 3.70 -11.56 28.19
CA LEU A 314 4.70 -10.76 27.51
C LEU A 314 5.62 -10.11 28.55
N GLN A 315 6.89 -10.45 28.53
CA GLN A 315 7.92 -9.82 29.35
C GLN A 315 8.51 -8.65 28.60
N SER A 316 8.51 -7.48 29.21
CA SER A 316 9.02 -6.25 28.63
C SER A 316 10.30 -5.77 29.31
N ALA A 317 11.03 -4.84 28.66
CA ALA A 317 12.29 -4.33 29.14
C ALA A 317 12.14 -3.37 30.34
N GLY A 318 10.99 -2.74 30.49
CA GLY A 318 10.71 -1.74 31.54
C GLY A 318 10.25 -2.37 32.85
N ASN A 319 10.02 -1.53 33.84
CA ASN A 319 9.64 -1.93 35.21
C ASN A 319 8.13 -2.16 35.39
N ALA A 320 7.31 -2.07 34.34
CA ALA A 320 5.86 -2.17 34.44
C ALA A 320 5.35 -3.61 34.75
N GLY A 321 6.27 -4.60 34.80
CA GLY A 321 5.90 -5.99 34.96
C GLY A 321 5.39 -6.65 33.67
N PRO A 322 5.12 -7.96 33.72
CA PRO A 322 4.65 -8.68 32.54
C PRO A 322 3.21 -8.31 32.17
N VAL A 323 2.96 -8.17 30.89
CA VAL A 323 1.61 -7.97 30.34
C VAL A 323 0.98 -9.32 30.08
N ILE A 324 -0.17 -9.60 30.73
CA ILE A 324 -0.94 -10.83 30.56
C ILE A 324 -2.07 -10.58 29.58
N THR A 325 -2.25 -11.48 28.62
CA THR A 325 -3.22 -11.35 27.55
C THR A 325 -3.75 -12.69 27.05
N ASP A 326 -4.91 -12.68 26.44
CA ASP A 326 -5.49 -13.82 25.74
C ASP A 326 -5.21 -13.77 24.22
N ARG A 327 -4.79 -12.61 23.69
CA ARG A 327 -4.50 -12.43 22.27
C ARG A 327 -3.40 -11.38 22.06
N ALA A 328 -2.32 -11.71 21.36
CA ALA A 328 -1.27 -10.78 21.00
C ALA A 328 -1.20 -10.60 19.48
N VAL A 329 -1.36 -9.36 19.00
CA VAL A 329 -1.33 -9.03 17.57
C VAL A 329 -0.07 -8.25 17.25
N LEU A 330 0.74 -8.77 16.33
CA LEU A 330 1.92 -8.11 15.83
C LEU A 330 1.52 -7.13 14.73
N ALA A 331 1.54 -5.84 15.01
CA ALA A 331 1.37 -4.75 14.06
C ALA A 331 2.73 -4.06 13.81
N THR A 332 3.75 -4.84 13.64
CA THR A 332 5.17 -4.48 13.62
C THR A 332 5.66 -4.04 12.23
N GLY A 333 4.74 -4.00 11.26
CA GLY A 333 5.02 -3.56 9.90
C GLY A 333 5.72 -4.60 9.05
N PHE A 334 6.58 -4.15 8.14
CA PHE A 334 7.30 -4.99 7.19
C PHE A 334 8.80 -4.87 7.40
N GLY A 335 9.54 -5.91 7.05
CA GLY A 335 10.99 -5.93 7.18
C GLY A 335 11.67 -4.88 6.28
N ASN A 336 12.69 -4.22 6.79
CA ASN A 336 13.49 -3.26 6.04
C ASN A 336 14.69 -3.90 5.31
N GLU A 337 15.06 -5.11 5.71
CA GLU A 337 16.29 -5.79 5.28
C GLU A 337 16.06 -6.79 4.16
N VAL A 338 14.86 -6.84 3.63
CA VAL A 338 14.54 -7.93 2.74
C VAL A 338 15.00 -7.61 1.34
N PRO A 339 15.81 -8.48 0.75
CA PRO A 339 15.88 -8.51 -0.69
C PRO A 339 14.47 -8.68 -1.23
N PRO A 340 14.17 -8.04 -2.35
CA PRO A 340 12.89 -8.24 -3.03
C PRO A 340 12.55 -9.73 -3.05
N ALA A 341 11.24 -10.03 -3.05
CA ALA A 341 10.72 -11.39 -3.08
C ALA A 341 11.63 -12.33 -3.88
N PRO A 342 11.74 -13.61 -3.55
CA PRO A 342 12.66 -14.55 -4.22
C PRO A 342 12.61 -14.50 -5.74
N LEU A 343 11.46 -14.13 -6.30
CA LEU A 343 11.28 -13.87 -7.72
C LEU A 343 12.19 -12.74 -8.23
N ILE A 344 12.18 -11.58 -7.56
CA ILE A 344 12.94 -10.40 -7.96
C ILE A 344 14.45 -10.67 -7.84
N ALA A 345 14.88 -11.30 -6.75
CA ALA A 345 16.26 -11.70 -6.57
C ALA A 345 16.74 -12.72 -7.64
N ARG A 346 15.84 -13.62 -8.06
CA ARG A 346 16.11 -14.59 -9.14
C ARG A 346 16.24 -13.87 -10.47
N LEU A 347 15.31 -12.98 -10.83
CA LEU A 347 15.37 -12.17 -12.05
C LEU A 347 16.67 -11.37 -12.13
N ALA A 348 17.03 -10.69 -11.05
CA ALA A 348 18.27 -9.93 -10.96
C ALA A 348 19.49 -10.80 -11.31
N ARG A 349 19.58 -12.00 -10.74
CA ARG A 349 20.70 -12.93 -11.00
C ARG A 349 20.66 -13.52 -12.39
N SER A 350 19.50 -14.05 -12.83
CA SER A 350 19.38 -14.75 -14.12
C SER A 350 19.67 -13.85 -15.31
N HIS A 351 19.26 -12.59 -15.24
CA HIS A 351 19.41 -11.62 -16.33
C HIS A 351 20.48 -10.56 -16.05
N ARG A 352 21.28 -10.71 -14.96
CA ARG A 352 22.34 -9.77 -14.54
C ARG A 352 21.82 -8.32 -14.45
N LEU A 353 20.62 -8.13 -13.91
CA LEU A 353 19.97 -6.82 -13.83
C LEU A 353 20.60 -5.93 -12.75
N PRO A 354 20.68 -4.63 -12.97
CA PRO A 354 21.30 -3.71 -12.02
C PRO A 354 20.47 -3.63 -10.73
N THR A 355 21.13 -3.81 -9.60
CA THR A 355 20.52 -3.71 -8.27
C THR A 355 21.28 -2.71 -7.40
N GLY A 356 20.53 -1.90 -6.68
CA GLY A 356 21.01 -1.00 -5.66
C GLY A 356 21.03 -1.64 -4.27
N PRO A 357 21.23 -0.84 -3.22
CA PRO A 357 21.22 -1.31 -1.85
C PRO A 357 19.96 -2.12 -1.53
N ARG A 358 20.12 -3.15 -0.69
CA ARG A 358 19.05 -4.09 -0.30
C ARG A 358 18.45 -4.86 -1.48
N GLY A 359 19.14 -4.97 -2.62
CA GLY A 359 18.66 -5.71 -3.80
C GLY A 359 17.51 -5.05 -4.55
N TYR A 360 17.24 -3.78 -4.33
CA TYR A 360 16.20 -3.05 -5.08
C TYR A 360 16.62 -2.84 -6.54
N PRO A 361 15.68 -2.94 -7.49
CA PRO A 361 15.94 -2.62 -8.88
C PRO A 361 16.48 -1.19 -9.06
N VAL A 362 17.41 -1.03 -10.00
CA VAL A 362 17.87 0.27 -10.50
C VAL A 362 17.36 0.41 -11.93
N PRO A 363 16.11 0.86 -12.13
CA PRO A 363 15.56 1.05 -13.46
C PRO A 363 16.05 2.35 -14.08
N ASP A 364 15.89 2.46 -15.40
CA ASP A 364 16.08 3.72 -16.11
C ASP A 364 14.90 4.71 -15.90
N ALA A 365 14.98 5.85 -16.59
CA ALA A 365 13.96 6.91 -16.51
C ALA A 365 12.55 6.47 -16.99
N PHE A 366 12.44 5.40 -17.76
CA PHE A 366 11.19 4.79 -18.21
C PHE A 366 10.80 3.58 -17.36
N LEU A 367 11.40 3.45 -16.19
CA LEU A 367 11.20 2.35 -15.25
C LEU A 367 11.59 0.97 -15.82
N ARG A 368 12.38 0.93 -16.88
CA ARG A 368 12.90 -0.33 -17.43
C ARG A 368 14.06 -0.82 -16.57
N TRP A 369 13.89 -2.00 -16.03
CA TRP A 369 14.93 -2.74 -15.31
C TRP A 369 15.67 -3.72 -16.25
N HIS A 370 14.97 -4.15 -17.29
CA HIS A 370 15.43 -4.91 -18.44
C HIS A 370 14.79 -4.28 -19.69
N PRO A 371 15.34 -4.37 -20.90
CA PRO A 371 14.70 -3.83 -22.10
C PRO A 371 13.20 -4.13 -22.24
N ARG A 372 12.75 -5.28 -21.68
CA ARG A 372 11.35 -5.72 -21.73
C ARG A 372 10.68 -5.88 -20.36
N ILE A 373 11.36 -5.57 -19.24
CA ILE A 373 10.77 -5.64 -17.90
C ILE A 373 10.84 -4.26 -17.26
N MET A 374 9.68 -3.75 -16.90
CA MET A 374 9.51 -2.51 -16.17
C MET A 374 9.08 -2.80 -14.74
N VAL A 375 9.36 -1.87 -13.85
CA VAL A 375 8.99 -1.96 -12.43
C VAL A 375 8.15 -0.76 -12.02
N CYS A 376 7.23 -0.96 -11.06
CA CYS A 376 6.47 0.12 -10.45
C CYS A 376 6.26 -0.13 -8.94
N GLY A 377 5.62 0.81 -8.27
CA GLY A 377 5.43 0.72 -6.83
C GLY A 377 6.76 0.73 -6.07
N ALA A 378 6.84 -0.06 -5.01
CA ALA A 378 8.04 -0.13 -4.17
C ALA A 378 9.32 -0.55 -4.94
N LEU A 379 9.18 -1.31 -6.03
CA LEU A 379 10.32 -1.71 -6.85
C LEU A 379 10.95 -0.55 -7.65
N ALA A 380 10.20 0.53 -7.85
CA ALA A 380 10.64 1.71 -8.60
C ALA A 380 11.14 2.85 -7.70
N GLU A 381 11.31 2.64 -6.39
CA GLU A 381 11.59 3.76 -5.48
C GLU A 381 12.96 4.40 -5.67
N LEU A 382 13.93 3.70 -6.25
CA LEU A 382 15.21 4.30 -6.60
C LEU A 382 15.14 5.23 -7.81
N GLU A 383 14.02 5.28 -8.52
CA GLU A 383 13.77 6.21 -9.63
C GLU A 383 12.62 7.19 -9.32
N LEU A 384 11.56 6.74 -8.67
CA LEU A 384 10.38 7.57 -8.37
C LEU A 384 10.40 8.20 -6.97
N GLY A 385 11.41 7.90 -6.15
CA GLY A 385 11.54 8.44 -4.80
C GLY A 385 10.63 7.77 -3.76
N PRO A 386 10.56 8.34 -2.53
CA PRO A 386 9.91 7.71 -1.38
C PRO A 386 8.39 7.52 -1.52
N ALA A 387 7.74 8.27 -2.42
CA ALA A 387 6.31 8.16 -2.69
C ALA A 387 5.96 7.00 -3.65
N ALA A 388 6.95 6.31 -4.23
CA ALA A 388 6.75 5.23 -5.19
C ALA A 388 5.79 4.12 -4.72
N PRO A 389 5.81 3.61 -3.46
CA PRO A 389 4.90 2.56 -3.03
C PRO A 389 3.46 3.03 -2.74
N ASN A 390 3.23 4.35 -2.70
CA ASN A 390 1.94 4.95 -2.37
C ASN A 390 1.01 5.00 -3.60
N ILE A 391 -0.27 5.36 -3.40
CA ILE A 391 -1.24 5.47 -4.51
C ILE A 391 -0.73 6.46 -5.57
N ILE A 392 -0.20 7.61 -5.15
CA ILE A 392 0.39 8.60 -6.08
C ILE A 392 1.58 8.05 -6.86
N GLY A 393 2.29 7.05 -6.33
CA GLY A 393 3.37 6.37 -7.05
C GLY A 393 2.91 5.67 -8.33
N ALA A 394 1.65 5.22 -8.39
CA ALA A 394 1.07 4.69 -9.62
C ALA A 394 0.93 5.78 -10.70
N HIS A 395 0.51 6.99 -10.30
CA HIS A 395 0.45 8.15 -11.20
C HIS A 395 1.85 8.56 -11.69
N LEU A 396 2.85 8.55 -10.78
CA LEU A 396 4.24 8.84 -11.15
C LEU A 396 4.78 7.79 -12.14
N ALA A 397 4.45 6.52 -11.94
CA ALA A 397 4.82 5.45 -12.86
C ALA A 397 4.14 5.61 -14.23
N ALA A 398 2.85 5.91 -14.27
CA ALA A 398 2.12 6.12 -15.52
C ALA A 398 2.72 7.27 -16.36
N ARG A 399 3.17 8.36 -15.72
CA ARG A 399 3.86 9.47 -16.43
C ARG A 399 5.15 9.05 -17.15
N ARG A 400 5.73 7.92 -16.75
CA ARG A 400 6.92 7.33 -17.39
C ARG A 400 6.54 6.28 -18.44
N LEU A 401 5.54 5.46 -18.13
CA LEU A 401 5.17 4.30 -18.94
C LEU A 401 4.24 4.66 -20.10
N VAL A 402 3.29 5.59 -19.90
CA VAL A 402 2.35 5.98 -20.95
C VAL A 402 3.08 6.55 -22.20
N PRO A 403 4.01 7.51 -22.09
CA PRO A 403 4.78 7.96 -23.24
C PRO A 403 5.57 6.85 -23.94
N PHE A 404 6.18 5.94 -23.16
CA PHE A 404 6.92 4.81 -23.70
C PHE A 404 6.05 3.93 -24.62
N PHE A 405 4.85 3.57 -24.18
CA PHE A 405 3.95 2.70 -24.96
C PHE A 405 3.25 3.45 -26.11
N ARG A 406 3.08 4.77 -26.00
CA ARG A 406 2.40 5.58 -26.99
C ARG A 406 3.28 5.95 -28.18
N GLU A 407 4.54 6.27 -27.94
CA GLU A 407 5.44 6.83 -28.95
C GLU A 407 6.33 5.75 -29.58
N GLY A 408 6.36 4.52 -29.03
CA GLY A 408 7.14 3.39 -29.54
C GLY A 408 8.66 3.56 -29.40
N GLU A 409 9.14 4.77 -29.22
CA GLU A 409 10.52 5.14 -28.90
C GLU A 409 10.55 5.87 -27.55
N ALA A 410 11.61 5.66 -26.78
CA ALA A 410 11.81 6.39 -25.55
C ALA A 410 12.01 7.87 -25.87
N PRO A 411 11.08 8.78 -25.53
CA PRO A 411 11.29 10.20 -25.77
C PRO A 411 12.58 10.63 -25.05
N PRO A 412 13.33 11.60 -25.62
CA PRO A 412 14.53 12.10 -24.95
C PRO A 412 14.11 12.65 -23.59
N TYR A 413 14.54 12.01 -22.55
CA TYR A 413 14.32 12.22 -21.11
C TYR A 413 12.93 12.81 -20.81
N PRO A 414 12.04 12.13 -20.12
CA PRO A 414 10.69 12.65 -19.89
C PRO A 414 10.86 14.02 -19.23
N ARG A 415 10.62 15.10 -19.98
CA ARG A 415 10.42 16.39 -19.36
C ARG A 415 9.35 16.13 -18.32
N LEU A 416 9.68 16.37 -17.06
CA LEU A 416 8.71 16.27 -15.95
C LEU A 416 7.63 17.33 -16.20
N ALA A 417 6.77 17.10 -17.20
CA ALA A 417 5.58 17.86 -17.40
C ALA A 417 4.67 17.52 -16.23
N TRP A 418 4.70 18.37 -15.23
CA TRP A 418 3.83 18.34 -14.05
C TRP A 418 2.37 18.64 -14.39
N THR A 419 2.11 19.01 -15.65
CA THR A 419 0.76 19.10 -16.23
C THR A 419 0.14 17.72 -16.18
N ALA A 420 -1.03 17.65 -15.60
CA ALA A 420 -1.83 16.45 -15.45
C ALA A 420 -1.84 15.63 -16.74
N LEU A 421 -1.89 14.30 -16.64
CA LEU A 421 -2.21 13.39 -17.75
C LEU A 421 -3.46 13.84 -18.51
N THR A 422 -4.28 14.70 -17.88
CA THR A 422 -5.51 15.30 -18.38
C THR A 422 -5.34 16.24 -19.58
N HIS A 423 -4.18 16.85 -19.85
CA HIS A 423 -4.00 17.72 -21.02
C HIS A 423 -4.06 17.00 -22.38
N HIS A 424 -3.99 15.67 -22.38
CA HIS A 424 -4.14 14.86 -23.59
C HIS A 424 -5.53 14.22 -23.74
N LEU A 425 -6.47 14.55 -22.85
CA LEU A 425 -7.84 13.99 -22.81
C LEU A 425 -8.91 14.95 -23.34
N THR A 426 -8.55 16.10 -23.90
CA THR A 426 -9.49 16.90 -24.69
C THR A 426 -9.71 16.17 -26.03
N PRO A 427 -10.93 15.71 -26.33
CA PRO A 427 -11.27 15.29 -27.68
C PRO A 427 -11.08 16.50 -28.61
N ALA A 428 -10.45 16.23 -29.75
CA ALA A 428 -10.44 17.21 -30.85
C ALA A 428 -11.86 17.46 -31.34
#